data_e3305326e1a8fe6dc40cd3ac8b9f0851
#
_entry.id   e3305326e1a8fe6dc40cd3ac8b9f0851
#
_cell.length_a   1.000
_cell.length_b   1.000
_cell.length_c   1.000
_cell.angle_alpha   90.00
_cell.angle_beta   90.00
_cell.angle_gamma   90.00
#
_symmetry.space_group_name_H-M   'P 1'
#
loop_
_entity.id
_entity.type
_entity.pdbx_description
1 polymer ?
#
loop_
_entity_poly.entity_id
_entity_poly.type
_entity_poly.pdbx_seq_one_letter_code
_entity_poly.pdbx_strand_id
1 'polypeptide(L)'
;MEKVPLRIRIQKGIYVVIDPFVKLLIKAGLTPNAVTTIGFILNIGVAVIFIKGAERGHRGDLSYVGWAGALILFAGLFDMLDGQVARLGNMSSTFGALYDSVLDRYSELVMFFGICYYLVGHHYFLSSIFAFIAMIGSMMVSYTRARAEGLGIECKDGLMQRPERVILIGITAIACGVTANYLGGDYKWYLPGVSFHVLETMSIFTIPLAVMAVLTNITAIKRLTGAKKTLNERDAAKSAAHTPGKTLLSGLAVLVISGMAFTTAVRPVQVKKPATTYTTPVIEPQDTFPVPTGNPHQLFYLQRTANTNTIVCELNYDKNGKLNDESPVHVFWIRYPEGGMRKELNYIQRVFAYGMKSQAMGDGTYKLHFVSYRKQTFTLMPSPRDNKYRVYATINKRQAQLNRLFVKVDGGTFWSPNVVYMEMKGIDVATGKEVVERFKP
;
A
#
# COMPACT_ATOMS: atom_id res chain seq x y z
N MET A 1 -3.37 38.57 -36.28
CA MET A 1 -3.03 37.14 -36.35
C MET A 1 -2.97 36.56 -34.95
N GLU A 2 -4.00 35.83 -34.53
CA GLU A 2 -4.04 35.18 -33.22
C GLU A 2 -2.93 34.12 -33.13
N LYS A 3 -2.06 34.23 -32.13
CA LYS A 3 -0.97 33.24 -31.93
C LYS A 3 -1.59 31.92 -31.54
N VAL A 4 -1.64 30.97 -32.46
CA VAL A 4 -2.07 29.59 -32.20
C VAL A 4 -1.24 29.04 -31.01
N PRO A 5 -1.86 28.62 -29.90
CA PRO A 5 -1.17 28.09 -28.72
C PRO A 5 -0.20 26.98 -29.10
N LEU A 6 0.99 26.99 -28.45
CA LEU A 6 2.06 26.01 -28.72
C LEU A 6 1.56 24.56 -28.68
N ARG A 7 0.63 24.26 -27.75
CA ARG A 7 -0.01 22.95 -27.62
C ARG A 7 -0.69 22.49 -28.92
N ILE A 8 -1.39 23.39 -29.61
CA ILE A 8 -2.11 23.08 -30.88
C ILE A 8 -1.12 22.84 -32.01
N ARG A 9 0.02 23.57 -32.03
CA ARG A 9 1.08 23.38 -33.02
C ARG A 9 1.76 22.01 -32.87
N ILE A 10 2.11 21.65 -31.62
CA ILE A 10 2.71 20.34 -31.31
C ILE A 10 1.73 19.23 -31.70
N GLN A 11 0.47 19.35 -31.32
CA GLN A 11 -0.57 18.36 -31.63
C GLN A 11 -0.73 18.17 -33.15
N LYS A 12 -0.77 19.25 -33.94
CA LYS A 12 -0.83 19.18 -35.40
C LYS A 12 0.41 18.49 -36.00
N GLY A 13 1.61 18.79 -35.47
CA GLY A 13 2.86 18.15 -35.90
C GLY A 13 2.84 16.63 -35.67
N ILE A 14 2.38 16.22 -34.49
CA ILE A 14 2.25 14.79 -34.14
C ILE A 14 1.26 14.10 -35.07
N TYR A 15 0.12 14.72 -35.39
CA TYR A 15 -0.88 14.13 -36.28
C TYR A 15 -0.36 13.92 -37.70
N VAL A 16 0.45 14.83 -38.25
CA VAL A 16 1.06 14.68 -39.57
C VAL A 16 1.96 13.43 -39.63
N VAL A 17 2.69 13.15 -38.56
CA VAL A 17 3.55 11.96 -38.46
C VAL A 17 2.76 10.68 -38.27
N ILE A 18 1.63 10.72 -37.57
CA ILE A 18 0.82 9.55 -37.23
C ILE A 18 -0.18 9.20 -38.33
N ASP A 19 -0.65 10.15 -39.15
CA ASP A 19 -1.67 9.97 -40.17
C ASP A 19 -1.39 8.83 -41.18
N PRO A 20 -0.15 8.61 -41.70
CA PRO A 20 0.14 7.47 -42.54
C PRO A 20 -0.12 6.13 -41.86
N PHE A 21 0.22 6.03 -40.55
CA PHE A 21 0.01 4.84 -39.74
C PHE A 21 -1.48 4.62 -39.48
N VAL A 22 -2.24 5.69 -39.19
CA VAL A 22 -3.71 5.63 -39.01
C VAL A 22 -4.38 5.12 -40.28
N LYS A 23 -3.97 5.61 -41.47
CA LYS A 23 -4.49 5.14 -42.77
C LYS A 23 -4.21 3.66 -42.96
N LEU A 24 -3.05 3.16 -42.51
CA LEU A 24 -2.70 1.74 -42.60
C LEU A 24 -3.62 0.90 -41.68
N LEU A 25 -3.88 1.37 -40.44
CA LEU A 25 -4.80 0.69 -39.51
C LEU A 25 -6.23 0.62 -40.09
N ILE A 26 -6.72 1.71 -40.68
CA ILE A 26 -8.04 1.75 -41.32
C ILE A 26 -8.09 0.76 -42.50
N LYS A 27 -7.04 0.73 -43.34
CA LYS A 27 -6.95 -0.25 -44.46
C LYS A 27 -6.90 -1.70 -43.98
N ALA A 28 -6.32 -1.93 -42.78
CA ALA A 28 -6.31 -3.25 -42.15
C ALA A 28 -7.65 -3.63 -41.49
N GLY A 29 -8.69 -2.77 -41.58
CA GLY A 29 -10.01 -3.01 -41.04
C GLY A 29 -10.12 -2.84 -39.52
N LEU A 30 -9.14 -2.19 -38.87
CA LEU A 30 -9.17 -1.96 -37.42
C LEU A 30 -10.16 -0.86 -37.09
N THR A 31 -11.08 -1.17 -36.16
CA THR A 31 -12.04 -0.20 -35.59
C THR A 31 -11.39 0.62 -34.50
N PRO A 32 -11.90 1.84 -34.16
CA PRO A 32 -11.43 2.62 -33.04
C PRO A 32 -11.42 1.82 -31.73
N ASN A 33 -12.50 1.11 -31.44
CA ASN A 33 -12.62 0.28 -30.21
C ASN A 33 -11.56 -0.84 -30.16
N ALA A 34 -11.18 -1.43 -31.30
CA ALA A 34 -10.11 -2.41 -31.36
C ALA A 34 -8.75 -1.77 -31.00
N VAL A 35 -8.48 -0.56 -31.49
CA VAL A 35 -7.25 0.19 -31.17
C VAL A 35 -7.19 0.54 -29.68
N THR A 36 -8.29 1.03 -29.09
CA THR A 36 -8.41 1.26 -27.64
C THR A 36 -8.16 -0.01 -26.83
N THR A 37 -8.73 -1.15 -27.29
CA THR A 37 -8.51 -2.45 -26.63
C THR A 37 -7.05 -2.88 -26.68
N ILE A 38 -6.37 -2.68 -27.81
CA ILE A 38 -4.92 -2.97 -27.95
C ILE A 38 -4.14 -2.10 -26.95
N GLY A 39 -4.45 -0.80 -26.86
CA GLY A 39 -3.84 0.10 -25.87
C GLY A 39 -4.00 -0.40 -24.43
N PHE A 40 -5.19 -0.92 -24.09
CA PHE A 40 -5.44 -1.53 -22.77
C PHE A 40 -4.61 -2.81 -22.56
N ILE A 41 -4.53 -3.71 -23.54
CA ILE A 41 -3.70 -4.92 -23.47
C ILE A 41 -2.23 -4.57 -23.27
N LEU A 42 -1.73 -3.53 -23.93
CA LEU A 42 -0.36 -3.04 -23.73
C LEU A 42 -0.15 -2.54 -22.30
N ASN A 43 -1.12 -1.87 -21.68
CA ASN A 43 -1.05 -1.46 -20.29
C ASN A 43 -1.08 -2.65 -19.31
N ILE A 44 -1.79 -3.74 -19.64
CA ILE A 44 -1.65 -5.01 -18.91
C ILE A 44 -0.20 -5.52 -19.03
N GLY A 45 0.39 -5.44 -20.23
CA GLY A 45 1.79 -5.77 -20.47
C GLY A 45 2.75 -4.94 -19.60
N VAL A 46 2.49 -3.65 -19.42
CA VAL A 46 3.24 -2.77 -18.48
C VAL A 46 3.19 -3.33 -17.05
N ALA A 47 2.00 -3.65 -16.55
CA ALA A 47 1.86 -4.22 -15.22
C ALA A 47 2.60 -5.55 -15.08
N VAL A 48 2.55 -6.41 -16.09
CA VAL A 48 3.30 -7.68 -16.12
C VAL A 48 4.81 -7.46 -16.07
N ILE A 49 5.35 -6.45 -16.77
CA ILE A 49 6.79 -6.11 -16.69
C ILE A 49 7.16 -5.69 -15.26
N PHE A 50 6.39 -4.81 -14.63
CA PHE A 50 6.62 -4.39 -13.25
C PHE A 50 6.53 -5.56 -12.26
N ILE A 51 5.52 -6.44 -12.40
CA ILE A 51 5.35 -7.62 -11.55
C ILE A 51 6.53 -8.58 -11.72
N LYS A 52 6.93 -8.88 -12.97
CA LYS A 52 8.12 -9.72 -13.23
C LYS A 52 9.39 -9.11 -12.66
N GLY A 53 9.56 -7.79 -12.79
CA GLY A 53 10.67 -7.06 -12.19
C GLY A 53 10.69 -7.20 -10.67
N ALA A 54 9.53 -7.12 -10.01
CA ALA A 54 9.39 -7.28 -8.56
C ALA A 54 9.72 -8.69 -8.07
N GLU A 55 9.39 -9.72 -8.86
CA GLU A 55 9.53 -11.13 -8.46
C GLU A 55 10.88 -11.73 -8.86
N ARG A 56 11.43 -11.33 -10.00
CA ARG A 56 12.65 -11.92 -10.58
C ARG A 56 13.85 -11.00 -10.57
N GLY A 57 13.63 -9.68 -10.60
CA GLY A 57 14.66 -8.68 -10.53
C GLY A 57 15.24 -8.52 -9.12
N HIS A 58 16.50 -8.13 -9.02
CA HIS A 58 17.06 -7.65 -7.76
C HIS A 58 16.84 -6.13 -7.63
N ARG A 59 16.97 -5.57 -6.44
CA ARG A 59 16.70 -4.14 -6.18
C ARG A 59 17.49 -3.18 -7.07
N GLY A 60 18.69 -3.54 -7.49
CA GLY A 60 19.53 -2.75 -8.39
C GLY A 60 19.18 -2.88 -9.88
N ASP A 61 18.35 -3.85 -10.27
CA ASP A 61 17.95 -4.05 -11.66
C ASP A 61 16.74 -3.17 -12.01
N LEU A 62 17.03 -1.93 -12.39
CA LEU A 62 16.02 -0.96 -12.83
C LEU A 62 15.70 -1.05 -14.32
N SER A 63 16.20 -2.04 -15.04
CA SER A 63 15.91 -2.27 -16.46
C SER A 63 14.43 -2.51 -16.70
N TYR A 64 13.75 -3.23 -15.78
CA TYR A 64 12.31 -3.44 -15.82
C TYR A 64 11.51 -2.13 -15.75
N VAL A 65 11.97 -1.14 -14.96
CA VAL A 65 11.35 0.18 -14.88
C VAL A 65 11.51 0.89 -16.23
N GLY A 66 12.70 0.85 -16.84
CA GLY A 66 12.97 1.44 -18.15
C GLY A 66 12.11 0.83 -19.27
N TRP A 67 12.05 -0.50 -19.35
CA TRP A 67 11.21 -1.21 -20.34
C TRP A 67 9.72 -0.95 -20.12
N ALA A 68 9.26 -0.94 -18.88
CA ALA A 68 7.88 -0.57 -18.55
C ALA A 68 7.58 0.86 -19.00
N GLY A 69 8.50 1.81 -18.77
CA GLY A 69 8.39 3.19 -19.24
C GLY A 69 8.26 3.32 -20.76
N ALA A 70 9.08 2.57 -21.50
CA ALA A 70 8.98 2.52 -22.96
C ALA A 70 7.62 1.98 -23.43
N LEU A 71 7.14 0.91 -22.81
CA LEU A 71 5.84 0.33 -23.14
C LEU A 71 4.68 1.27 -22.73
N ILE A 72 4.80 2.03 -21.62
CA ILE A 72 3.81 3.06 -21.22
C ILE A 72 3.67 4.12 -22.33
N LEU A 73 4.77 4.68 -22.83
CA LEU A 73 4.72 5.66 -23.90
C LEU A 73 4.17 5.06 -25.19
N PHE A 74 4.56 3.83 -25.51
CA PHE A 74 4.04 3.14 -26.68
C PHE A 74 2.52 2.88 -26.57
N ALA A 75 2.02 2.43 -25.41
CA ALA A 75 0.60 2.27 -25.14
C ALA A 75 -0.15 3.61 -25.23
N GLY A 76 0.45 4.70 -24.75
CA GLY A 76 -0.11 6.05 -24.83
C GLY A 76 -0.25 6.57 -26.27
N LEU A 77 0.51 6.04 -27.24
CA LEU A 77 0.29 6.34 -28.65
C LEU A 77 -1.03 5.74 -29.16
N PHE A 78 -1.44 4.57 -28.69
CA PHE A 78 -2.69 3.94 -29.09
C PHE A 78 -3.91 4.74 -28.66
N ASP A 79 -3.85 5.43 -27.50
CA ASP A 79 -4.91 6.37 -27.07
C ASP A 79 -5.05 7.57 -28.01
N MET A 80 -3.97 7.97 -28.68
CA MET A 80 -4.04 9.03 -29.71
C MET A 80 -4.53 8.50 -31.04
N LEU A 81 -4.18 7.24 -31.37
CA LEU A 81 -4.51 6.60 -32.63
C LEU A 81 -6.00 6.29 -32.75
N ASP A 82 -6.67 5.80 -31.69
CA ASP A 82 -8.09 5.43 -31.74
C ASP A 82 -8.98 6.63 -32.07
N GLY A 83 -8.72 7.79 -31.43
CA GLY A 83 -9.40 9.04 -31.76
C GLY A 83 -9.13 9.52 -33.18
N GLN A 84 -7.95 9.26 -33.77
CA GLN A 84 -7.65 9.58 -35.15
C GLN A 84 -8.31 8.60 -36.13
N VAL A 85 -8.28 7.29 -35.81
CA VAL A 85 -8.98 6.24 -36.59
C VAL A 85 -10.49 6.56 -36.63
N ALA A 86 -11.09 6.98 -35.50
CA ALA A 86 -12.48 7.36 -35.41
C ALA A 86 -12.81 8.56 -36.35
N ARG A 87 -11.94 9.60 -36.33
CA ARG A 87 -12.15 10.82 -37.14
C ARG A 87 -11.89 10.57 -38.64
N LEU A 88 -10.75 10.00 -39.00
CA LEU A 88 -10.37 9.79 -40.40
C LEU A 88 -11.16 8.66 -41.05
N GLY A 89 -11.59 7.67 -40.27
CA GLY A 89 -12.41 6.56 -40.74
C GLY A 89 -13.93 6.84 -40.77
N ASN A 90 -14.37 8.03 -40.31
CA ASN A 90 -15.81 8.35 -40.12
C ASN A 90 -16.52 7.30 -39.23
N MET A 91 -15.82 6.73 -38.23
CA MET A 91 -16.32 5.69 -37.32
C MET A 91 -16.58 6.21 -35.89
N SER A 92 -16.75 7.52 -35.74
CA SER A 92 -17.06 8.15 -34.45
C SER A 92 -18.42 7.72 -33.95
N SER A 93 -18.52 7.23 -32.70
CA SER A 93 -19.78 6.87 -32.06
C SER A 93 -19.81 7.28 -30.58
N THR A 94 -20.99 7.52 -30.05
CA THR A 94 -21.18 7.84 -28.62
C THR A 94 -20.73 6.69 -27.73
N PHE A 95 -21.02 5.45 -28.14
CA PHE A 95 -20.56 4.27 -27.42
C PHE A 95 -19.02 4.16 -27.45
N GLY A 96 -18.39 4.44 -28.62
CA GLY A 96 -16.93 4.44 -28.74
C GLY A 96 -16.26 5.42 -27.77
N ALA A 97 -16.81 6.64 -27.63
CA ALA A 97 -16.33 7.63 -26.68
C ALA A 97 -16.49 7.19 -25.21
N LEU A 98 -17.59 6.50 -24.88
CA LEU A 98 -17.78 5.92 -23.55
C LEU A 98 -16.80 4.77 -23.32
N TYR A 99 -16.64 3.86 -24.29
CA TYR A 99 -15.77 2.72 -24.25
C TYR A 99 -14.30 3.11 -24.02
N ASP A 100 -13.79 4.06 -24.82
CA ASP A 100 -12.48 4.68 -24.64
C ASP A 100 -12.32 5.25 -23.22
N SER A 101 -13.28 6.08 -22.82
CA SER A 101 -13.29 6.68 -21.48
C SER A 101 -13.21 5.66 -20.34
N VAL A 102 -13.85 4.49 -20.46
CA VAL A 102 -13.82 3.42 -19.45
C VAL A 102 -12.48 2.69 -19.47
N LEU A 103 -12.02 2.25 -20.68
CA LEU A 103 -10.75 1.54 -20.80
C LEU A 103 -9.55 2.39 -20.40
N ASP A 104 -9.61 3.69 -20.60
CA ASP A 104 -8.65 4.66 -20.09
C ASP A 104 -8.43 4.54 -18.57
N ARG A 105 -9.52 4.41 -17.80
CA ARG A 105 -9.44 4.28 -16.34
C ARG A 105 -8.86 2.92 -15.94
N TYR A 106 -9.31 1.86 -16.61
CA TYR A 106 -8.75 0.54 -16.36
C TYR A 106 -7.25 0.48 -16.71
N SER A 107 -6.81 1.05 -17.83
CA SER A 107 -5.41 1.15 -18.23
C SER A 107 -4.56 1.83 -17.15
N GLU A 108 -5.04 2.96 -16.66
CA GLU A 108 -4.34 3.74 -15.63
C GLU A 108 -4.27 2.98 -14.29
N LEU A 109 -5.37 2.33 -13.86
CA LEU A 109 -5.40 1.53 -12.64
C LEU A 109 -4.45 0.34 -12.71
N VAL A 110 -4.45 -0.39 -13.84
CA VAL A 110 -3.58 -1.55 -14.05
C VAL A 110 -2.10 -1.15 -14.08
N MET A 111 -1.78 -0.04 -14.75
CA MET A 111 -0.43 0.52 -14.75
C MET A 111 0.04 0.87 -13.33
N PHE A 112 -0.75 1.62 -12.57
CA PHE A 112 -0.42 1.98 -11.19
C PHE A 112 -0.34 0.76 -10.27
N PHE A 113 -1.18 -0.24 -10.46
CA PHE A 113 -1.08 -1.49 -9.73
C PHE A 113 0.29 -2.14 -9.91
N GLY A 114 0.78 -2.23 -11.17
CA GLY A 114 2.11 -2.74 -11.48
C GLY A 114 3.21 -1.93 -10.80
N ILE A 115 3.13 -0.59 -10.86
CA ILE A 115 4.08 0.33 -10.21
C ILE A 115 4.09 0.10 -8.68
N CYS A 116 2.92 0.09 -8.04
CA CYS A 116 2.83 -0.14 -6.59
C CYS A 116 3.41 -1.51 -6.20
N TYR A 117 3.09 -2.55 -6.97
CA TYR A 117 3.60 -3.90 -6.74
C TYR A 117 5.13 -3.95 -6.82
N TYR A 118 5.72 -3.34 -7.86
CA TYR A 118 7.17 -3.24 -8.04
C TYR A 118 7.83 -2.51 -6.88
N LEU A 119 7.31 -1.35 -6.49
CA LEU A 119 7.86 -0.54 -5.41
C LEU A 119 7.79 -1.27 -4.06
N VAL A 120 6.71 -1.99 -3.77
CA VAL A 120 6.59 -2.81 -2.56
C VAL A 120 7.57 -3.99 -2.61
N GLY A 121 7.67 -4.68 -3.74
CA GLY A 121 8.55 -5.83 -3.92
C GLY A 121 10.03 -5.50 -3.67
N HIS A 122 10.46 -4.30 -4.05
CA HIS A 122 11.83 -3.81 -3.86
C HIS A 122 12.02 -2.92 -2.61
N HIS A 123 11.04 -2.90 -1.67
CA HIS A 123 11.12 -2.19 -0.39
C HIS A 123 11.11 -0.65 -0.49
N TYR A 124 10.61 -0.09 -1.57
CA TYR A 124 10.37 1.35 -1.72
C TYR A 124 8.98 1.73 -1.14
N PHE A 125 8.74 1.42 0.12
CA PHE A 125 7.41 1.56 0.74
C PHE A 125 6.85 2.99 0.70
N LEU A 126 7.67 3.99 1.03
CA LEU A 126 7.22 5.39 0.98
C LEU A 126 6.82 5.78 -0.44
N SER A 127 7.61 5.38 -1.43
CA SER A 127 7.32 5.63 -2.84
C SER A 127 6.06 4.91 -3.31
N SER A 128 5.78 3.70 -2.80
CA SER A 128 4.54 2.98 -3.11
C SER A 128 3.30 3.68 -2.55
N ILE A 129 3.41 4.33 -1.38
CA ILE A 129 2.32 5.16 -0.84
C ILE A 129 2.05 6.34 -1.77
N PHE A 130 3.08 7.04 -2.25
CA PHE A 130 2.90 8.12 -3.22
C PHE A 130 2.32 7.63 -4.54
N ALA A 131 2.74 6.46 -5.04
CA ALA A 131 2.14 5.84 -6.22
C ALA A 131 0.63 5.56 -6.04
N PHE A 132 0.25 5.05 -4.88
CA PHE A 132 -1.15 4.81 -4.54
C PHE A 132 -1.96 6.12 -4.43
N ILE A 133 -1.40 7.16 -3.79
CA ILE A 133 -2.03 8.49 -3.70
C ILE A 133 -2.14 9.12 -5.10
N ALA A 134 -1.14 8.95 -5.98
CA ALA A 134 -1.18 9.39 -7.36
C ALA A 134 -2.30 8.69 -8.15
N MET A 135 -2.46 7.38 -7.96
CA MET A 135 -3.55 6.59 -8.54
C MET A 135 -4.93 7.12 -8.12
N ILE A 136 -5.13 7.35 -6.81
CA ILE A 136 -6.37 7.96 -6.30
C ILE A 136 -6.60 9.33 -6.92
N GLY A 137 -5.60 10.21 -6.90
CA GLY A 137 -5.69 11.55 -7.47
C GLY A 137 -6.04 11.51 -8.96
N SER A 138 -5.39 10.64 -9.73
CA SER A 138 -5.63 10.42 -11.16
C SER A 138 -7.08 10.02 -11.46
N MET A 139 -7.60 9.07 -10.68
CA MET A 139 -9.00 8.63 -10.79
C MET A 139 -9.95 9.77 -10.42
N MET A 140 -9.66 10.51 -9.35
CA MET A 140 -10.52 11.62 -8.89
C MET A 140 -10.52 12.81 -9.86
N VAL A 141 -9.39 13.11 -10.52
CA VAL A 141 -9.34 14.10 -11.61
C VAL A 141 -10.29 13.73 -12.76
N SER A 142 -10.29 12.46 -13.15
CA SER A 142 -11.16 11.97 -14.23
C SER A 142 -12.62 11.88 -13.80
N TYR A 143 -12.88 11.39 -12.57
CA TYR A 143 -14.24 11.26 -12.02
C TYR A 143 -14.91 12.60 -11.79
N THR A 144 -14.23 13.57 -11.17
CA THR A 144 -14.80 14.90 -10.90
C THR A 144 -15.16 15.61 -12.20
N ARG A 145 -14.33 15.46 -13.25
CA ARG A 145 -14.64 15.99 -14.59
C ARG A 145 -15.90 15.35 -15.16
N ALA A 146 -15.94 14.02 -15.26
CA ALA A 146 -17.07 13.30 -15.84
C ALA A 146 -18.38 13.60 -15.07
N ARG A 147 -18.31 13.72 -13.73
CA ARG A 147 -19.47 14.05 -12.91
C ARG A 147 -19.93 15.50 -13.09
N ALA A 148 -19.00 16.45 -13.19
CA ALA A 148 -19.33 17.85 -13.47
C ALA A 148 -19.97 18.02 -14.86
N GLU A 149 -19.38 17.39 -15.89
CA GLU A 149 -19.93 17.37 -17.26
C GLU A 149 -21.34 16.76 -17.29
N GLY A 150 -21.59 15.69 -16.53
CA GLY A 150 -22.92 15.09 -16.35
C GLY A 150 -23.93 15.99 -15.64
N LEU A 151 -23.48 17.04 -14.93
CA LEU A 151 -24.31 18.10 -14.36
C LEU A 151 -24.37 19.34 -15.26
N GLY A 152 -23.85 19.23 -16.49
CA GLY A 152 -23.81 20.34 -17.43
C GLY A 152 -22.84 21.46 -17.05
N ILE A 153 -21.77 21.14 -16.32
CA ILE A 153 -20.72 22.08 -15.93
C ILE A 153 -19.46 21.73 -16.72
N GLU A 154 -18.92 22.67 -17.48
CA GLU A 154 -17.66 22.50 -18.15
C GLU A 154 -16.49 22.54 -17.15
N CYS A 155 -15.67 21.48 -17.12
CA CYS A 155 -14.60 21.29 -16.14
C CYS A 155 -13.33 20.79 -16.82
N LYS A 156 -12.74 21.63 -17.71
CA LYS A 156 -11.54 21.26 -18.50
C LYS A 156 -10.23 21.71 -17.86
N ASP A 157 -10.27 22.60 -16.89
CA ASP A 157 -9.08 23.19 -16.26
C ASP A 157 -8.40 22.25 -15.29
N GLY A 158 -7.09 22.42 -15.15
CA GLY A 158 -6.26 21.75 -14.17
C GLY A 158 -4.98 21.17 -14.75
N LEU A 159 -3.97 21.09 -13.89
CA LEU A 159 -2.68 20.47 -14.18
C LEU A 159 -2.79 18.94 -14.09
N MET A 160 -1.88 18.22 -14.72
CA MET A 160 -1.82 16.76 -14.70
C MET A 160 -3.06 16.08 -15.30
N GLN A 161 -3.42 16.51 -16.52
CA GLN A 161 -4.36 15.77 -17.35
C GLN A 161 -3.76 14.40 -17.73
N ARG A 162 -4.57 13.45 -18.18
CA ARG A 162 -4.14 12.07 -18.46
C ARG A 162 -2.90 11.97 -19.38
N PRO A 163 -2.81 12.66 -20.53
CA PRO A 163 -1.61 12.60 -21.37
C PRO A 163 -0.36 13.08 -20.64
N GLU A 164 -0.47 14.13 -19.83
CA GLU A 164 0.66 14.69 -19.07
C GLU A 164 1.19 13.67 -18.05
N ARG A 165 0.28 12.93 -17.39
CA ARG A 165 0.65 11.89 -16.42
C ARG A 165 1.35 10.71 -17.09
N VAL A 166 0.79 10.20 -18.19
CA VAL A 166 1.36 9.08 -18.95
C VAL A 166 2.77 9.43 -19.46
N ILE A 167 2.93 10.63 -20.02
CA ILE A 167 4.22 11.11 -20.52
C ILE A 167 5.23 11.26 -19.35
N LEU A 168 4.82 11.86 -18.24
CA LEU A 168 5.69 12.02 -17.07
C LEU A 168 6.18 10.67 -16.53
N ILE A 169 5.27 9.73 -16.31
CA ILE A 169 5.60 8.39 -15.81
C ILE A 169 6.52 7.66 -16.79
N GLY A 170 6.17 7.66 -18.08
CA GLY A 170 6.93 6.95 -19.10
C GLY A 170 8.35 7.50 -19.25
N ILE A 171 8.49 8.83 -19.38
CA ILE A 171 9.82 9.47 -19.54
C ILE A 171 10.69 9.25 -18.30
N THR A 172 10.14 9.44 -17.10
CA THR A 172 10.93 9.29 -15.86
C THR A 172 11.30 7.83 -15.59
N ALA A 173 10.43 6.88 -15.96
CA ALA A 173 10.74 5.45 -15.90
C ALA A 173 11.86 5.07 -16.88
N ILE A 174 11.82 5.55 -18.13
CA ILE A 174 12.92 5.35 -19.11
C ILE A 174 14.21 5.99 -18.58
N ALA A 175 14.15 7.23 -18.14
CA ALA A 175 15.33 7.93 -17.60
C ALA A 175 15.95 7.17 -16.42
N CYS A 176 15.13 6.63 -15.53
CA CYS A 176 15.57 5.80 -14.42
C CYS A 176 16.29 4.54 -14.90
N GLY A 177 15.69 3.77 -15.84
CA GLY A 177 16.29 2.56 -16.38
C GLY A 177 17.58 2.82 -17.16
N VAL A 178 17.62 3.87 -17.99
CA VAL A 178 18.81 4.29 -18.74
C VAL A 178 19.94 4.70 -17.79
N THR A 179 19.64 5.54 -16.80
CA THR A 179 20.63 5.99 -15.81
C THR A 179 21.20 4.80 -15.01
N ALA A 180 20.35 3.86 -14.60
CA ALA A 180 20.78 2.65 -13.92
C ALA A 180 21.73 1.79 -14.76
N ASN A 181 21.47 1.69 -16.07
CA ASN A 181 22.35 0.95 -16.98
C ASN A 181 23.75 1.58 -17.08
N TYR A 182 23.84 2.93 -17.07
CA TYR A 182 25.12 3.63 -17.07
C TYR A 182 25.85 3.60 -15.75
N LEU A 183 25.13 3.62 -14.62
CA LEU A 183 25.71 3.68 -13.26
C LEU A 183 25.91 2.28 -12.64
N GLY A 184 25.54 1.21 -13.34
CA GLY A 184 25.68 -0.16 -12.86
C GLY A 184 24.63 -0.56 -11.80
N GLY A 185 23.43 0.04 -11.85
CA GLY A 185 22.31 -0.29 -10.99
C GLY A 185 21.74 0.89 -10.19
N ASP A 186 21.20 0.60 -9.01
CA ASP A 186 20.63 1.61 -8.12
C ASP A 186 21.73 2.32 -7.32
N TYR A 187 22.41 3.27 -7.95
CA TYR A 187 23.48 4.05 -7.34
C TYR A 187 22.93 5.00 -6.27
N LYS A 188 23.63 5.08 -5.14
CA LYS A 188 23.25 5.90 -3.99
C LYS A 188 24.16 7.09 -3.83
N TRP A 189 23.57 8.29 -3.76
CA TRP A 189 24.29 9.54 -3.53
C TRP A 189 24.27 9.90 -2.04
N TYR A 190 25.47 10.10 -1.48
CA TYR A 190 25.67 10.55 -0.11
C TYR A 190 26.14 12.01 -0.12
N LEU A 191 25.56 12.81 0.77
CA LEU A 191 26.09 14.16 1.02
C LEU A 191 27.18 14.12 2.11
N PRO A 192 28.27 14.91 1.99
CA PRO A 192 29.27 15.00 3.05
C PRO A 192 28.64 15.40 4.38
N GLY A 193 28.92 14.64 5.45
CA GLY A 193 28.36 14.88 6.78
C GLY A 193 26.99 14.26 7.06
N VAL A 194 26.40 13.53 6.11
CA VAL A 194 25.11 12.83 6.28
C VAL A 194 25.33 11.32 6.23
N SER A 195 24.91 10.61 7.29
CA SER A 195 25.12 9.15 7.44
C SER A 195 24.15 8.28 6.60
N PHE A 196 23.19 8.88 5.92
CA PHE A 196 22.23 8.18 5.04
C PHE A 196 22.31 8.71 3.61
N HIS A 197 21.93 7.89 2.64
CA HIS A 197 21.84 8.33 1.24
C HIS A 197 20.66 9.29 1.06
N VAL A 198 20.90 10.39 0.35
CA VAL A 198 19.88 11.44 0.11
C VAL A 198 19.08 11.13 -1.15
N LEU A 199 19.75 10.63 -2.17
CA LEU A 199 19.14 10.25 -3.45
C LEU A 199 19.68 8.88 -3.89
N GLU A 200 18.89 8.17 -4.65
CA GLU A 200 19.27 6.94 -5.34
C GLU A 200 18.76 7.00 -6.80
N THR A 201 19.26 6.15 -7.69
CA THR A 201 18.85 6.17 -9.10
C THR A 201 17.34 6.04 -9.26
N MET A 202 16.70 5.25 -8.40
CA MET A 202 15.24 5.10 -8.36
C MET A 202 14.51 6.42 -8.05
N SER A 203 15.17 7.41 -7.44
CA SER A 203 14.60 8.74 -7.16
C SER A 203 14.20 9.50 -8.42
N ILE A 204 14.85 9.21 -9.56
CA ILE A 204 14.50 9.80 -10.88
C ILE A 204 13.04 9.46 -11.26
N PHE A 205 12.56 8.29 -10.87
CA PHE A 205 11.19 7.86 -11.10
C PHE A 205 10.26 8.21 -9.95
N THR A 206 10.70 8.03 -8.70
CA THR A 206 9.81 8.13 -7.52
C THR A 206 9.55 9.57 -7.09
N ILE A 207 10.47 10.53 -7.30
CA ILE A 207 10.23 11.94 -6.99
C ILE A 207 9.15 12.54 -7.92
N PRO A 208 9.23 12.42 -9.25
CA PRO A 208 8.13 12.86 -10.12
C PRO A 208 6.79 12.19 -9.81
N LEU A 209 6.79 10.92 -9.40
CA LEU A 209 5.61 10.21 -8.97
C LEU A 209 4.99 10.83 -7.70
N ALA A 210 5.82 11.25 -6.73
CA ALA A 210 5.37 11.95 -5.53
C ALA A 210 4.81 13.34 -5.85
N VAL A 211 5.48 14.09 -6.75
CA VAL A 211 4.98 15.38 -7.23
C VAL A 211 3.63 15.21 -7.93
N MET A 212 3.50 14.20 -8.77
CA MET A 212 2.23 13.87 -9.44
C MET A 212 1.13 13.52 -8.44
N ALA A 213 1.45 12.79 -7.36
CA ALA A 213 0.49 12.49 -6.30
C ALA A 213 -0.12 13.76 -5.68
N VAL A 214 0.71 14.77 -5.44
CA VAL A 214 0.25 16.06 -4.91
C VAL A 214 -0.57 16.83 -5.95
N LEU A 215 -0.06 16.97 -7.16
CA LEU A 215 -0.68 17.80 -8.21
C LEU A 215 -2.02 17.23 -8.69
N THR A 216 -2.16 15.92 -8.79
CA THR A 216 -3.44 15.29 -9.19
C THR A 216 -4.52 15.51 -8.14
N ASN A 217 -4.20 15.35 -6.86
CA ASN A 217 -5.16 15.59 -5.79
C ASN A 217 -5.55 17.07 -5.67
N ILE A 218 -4.60 18.00 -5.81
CA ILE A 218 -4.90 19.44 -5.87
C ILE A 218 -5.83 19.73 -7.04
N THR A 219 -5.59 19.14 -8.22
CA THR A 219 -6.42 19.33 -9.40
C THR A 219 -7.84 18.79 -9.19
N ALA A 220 -8.00 17.61 -8.58
CA ALA A 220 -9.29 17.04 -8.26
C ALA A 220 -10.08 17.93 -7.29
N ILE A 221 -9.44 18.45 -6.24
CA ILE A 221 -10.05 19.38 -5.28
C ILE A 221 -10.45 20.70 -5.96
N LYS A 222 -9.56 21.27 -6.81
CA LYS A 222 -9.87 22.50 -7.57
C LYS A 222 -11.10 22.32 -8.48
N ARG A 223 -11.21 21.18 -9.16
CA ARG A 223 -12.38 20.84 -9.98
C ARG A 223 -13.66 20.76 -9.16
N LEU A 224 -13.59 20.09 -8.00
CA LEU A 224 -14.74 19.97 -7.09
C LEU A 224 -15.18 21.34 -6.56
N THR A 225 -14.23 22.19 -6.13
CA THR A 225 -14.55 23.53 -5.63
C THR A 225 -15.07 24.47 -6.72
N GLY A 226 -14.52 24.36 -7.94
CA GLY A 226 -15.03 25.10 -9.11
C GLY A 226 -16.47 24.69 -9.45
N ALA A 227 -16.74 23.38 -9.52
CA ALA A 227 -18.10 22.89 -9.76
C ALA A 227 -19.08 23.33 -8.66
N LYS A 228 -18.67 23.32 -7.38
CA LYS A 228 -19.49 23.84 -6.26
C LYS A 228 -19.90 25.32 -6.48
N LYS A 229 -18.95 26.16 -6.90
CA LYS A 229 -19.20 27.58 -7.13
C LYS A 229 -20.30 27.75 -8.21
N THR A 230 -20.13 27.09 -9.36
CA THR A 230 -21.10 27.16 -10.47
C THR A 230 -22.47 26.60 -10.09
N LEU A 231 -22.54 25.52 -9.31
CA LEU A 231 -23.80 24.97 -8.82
C LEU A 231 -24.54 25.94 -7.87
N ASN A 232 -23.81 26.53 -6.92
CA ASN A 232 -24.36 27.49 -5.99
C ASN A 232 -24.90 28.74 -6.73
N GLU A 233 -24.20 29.21 -7.76
CA GLU A 233 -24.67 30.33 -8.61
C GLU A 233 -25.96 29.96 -9.37
N ARG A 234 -26.06 28.72 -9.91
CA ARG A 234 -27.32 28.23 -10.55
C ARG A 234 -28.49 28.11 -9.58
N ASP A 235 -28.21 27.61 -8.36
CA ASP A 235 -29.23 27.43 -7.34
C ASP A 235 -29.70 28.80 -6.80
N ALA A 236 -28.80 29.77 -6.64
CA ALA A 236 -29.15 31.16 -6.28
C ALA A 236 -29.98 31.83 -7.37
N ALA A 237 -29.61 31.64 -8.65
CA ALA A 237 -30.39 32.17 -9.78
C ALA A 237 -31.82 31.56 -9.87
N LYS A 238 -31.95 30.25 -9.62
CA LYS A 238 -33.24 29.57 -9.54
C LYS A 238 -34.09 30.08 -8.36
N SER A 239 -33.46 30.30 -7.19
CA SER A 239 -34.15 30.83 -6.02
C SER A 239 -34.61 32.29 -6.23
N ALA A 240 -33.81 33.12 -6.92
CA ALA A 240 -34.17 34.46 -7.27
C ALA A 240 -35.35 34.53 -8.28
N ALA A 241 -35.44 33.55 -9.17
CA ALA A 241 -36.53 33.43 -10.14
C ALA A 241 -37.83 32.86 -9.53
N HIS A 242 -37.78 32.36 -8.29
CA HIS A 242 -38.90 31.68 -7.63
C HIS A 242 -39.33 32.35 -6.32
N THR A 243 -39.11 33.67 -6.12
CA THR A 243 -39.56 34.35 -4.90
C THR A 243 -40.95 34.90 -5.07
N PRO A 244 -41.94 34.46 -4.23
CA PRO A 244 -42.25 35.30 -3.09
C PRO A 244 -42.17 34.54 -1.74
N GLY A 245 -41.46 35.11 -0.80
CA GLY A 245 -41.65 34.87 0.63
C GLY A 245 -40.59 34.04 1.35
N LYS A 246 -39.68 34.75 1.97
CA LYS A 246 -38.96 34.47 3.26
C LYS A 246 -38.81 33.01 3.75
N THR A 247 -37.61 32.52 3.95
CA THR A 247 -37.03 32.40 5.31
C THR A 247 -35.59 31.86 5.26
N LEU A 248 -34.79 32.43 6.17
CA LEU A 248 -33.43 32.11 6.54
C LEU A 248 -33.20 30.65 6.99
N LEU A 249 -32.02 30.20 6.83
CA LEU A 249 -31.08 29.40 7.66
C LEU A 249 -30.41 28.36 6.79
N SER A 250 -29.19 28.20 6.79
CA SER A 250 -28.06 28.16 7.65
C SER A 250 -26.87 27.63 6.86
N GLY A 251 -25.70 28.17 7.13
CA GLY A 251 -24.46 27.77 6.55
C GLY A 251 -24.10 26.33 6.92
N LEU A 252 -23.52 25.64 5.99
CA LEU A 252 -22.91 24.36 6.24
C LEU A 252 -21.43 24.38 5.85
N ALA A 253 -20.68 24.10 6.87
CA ALA A 253 -19.26 24.06 7.04
C ALA A 253 -18.49 23.46 5.87
N VAL A 254 -17.46 24.18 5.49
CA VAL A 254 -16.31 23.71 4.71
C VAL A 254 -15.60 22.63 5.52
N LEU A 255 -15.61 21.40 5.04
CA LEU A 255 -14.79 20.34 5.58
C LEU A 255 -13.46 20.36 4.83
N VAL A 256 -12.52 21.09 5.44
CA VAL A 256 -11.09 20.97 5.09
C VAL A 256 -10.61 19.64 5.66
N ILE A 257 -10.35 18.68 4.79
CA ILE A 257 -9.60 17.47 5.18
C ILE A 257 -8.13 17.83 5.16
N SER A 258 -7.64 18.35 6.27
CA SER A 258 -6.24 18.28 6.63
C SER A 258 -6.12 17.24 7.72
N GLY A 259 -5.36 16.18 7.45
CA GLY A 259 -4.72 15.30 8.42
C GLY A 259 -5.62 14.50 9.35
N MET A 260 -5.67 13.22 9.11
CA MET A 260 -5.91 12.12 10.03
C MET A 260 -6.17 12.50 11.51
N ALA A 261 -7.45 12.47 11.90
CA ALA A 261 -7.87 12.05 13.23
C ALA A 261 -9.32 11.57 13.13
N PHE A 262 -9.51 10.28 12.91
CA PHE A 262 -10.79 9.63 13.15
C PHE A 262 -10.98 9.53 14.67
N THR A 263 -11.64 10.52 15.27
CA THR A 263 -12.29 10.35 16.55
C THR A 263 -13.78 10.16 16.28
N THR A 264 -14.22 8.92 16.31
CA THR A 264 -15.63 8.58 16.42
C THR A 264 -16.13 9.01 17.79
N ALA A 265 -16.81 10.16 17.82
CA ALA A 265 -17.61 10.54 18.99
C ALA A 265 -18.88 9.68 19.03
N VAL A 266 -18.82 8.58 19.76
CA VAL A 266 -20.02 7.86 20.18
C VAL A 266 -20.60 8.66 21.35
N ARG A 267 -21.83 9.16 21.21
CA ARG A 267 -22.60 9.75 22.31
C ARG A 267 -22.75 8.73 23.42
N PRO A 268 -22.44 9.05 24.70
CA PRO A 268 -22.68 8.13 25.79
C PRO A 268 -24.18 8.05 26.06
N VAL A 269 -24.74 6.87 25.87
CA VAL A 269 -26.03 6.51 26.46
C VAL A 269 -25.77 6.32 27.95
N GLN A 270 -26.40 7.14 28.76
CA GLN A 270 -26.41 6.99 30.21
C GLN A 270 -27.11 5.68 30.61
N VAL A 271 -26.34 4.67 30.97
CA VAL A 271 -26.88 3.51 31.68
C VAL A 271 -26.52 3.63 33.14
N LYS A 272 -27.58 3.70 34.00
CA LYS A 272 -27.51 3.67 35.44
C LYS A 272 -26.67 2.50 35.94
N LYS A 273 -25.68 2.81 36.79
CA LYS A 273 -24.93 1.80 37.57
C LYS A 273 -25.88 0.98 38.48
N PRO A 274 -25.79 -0.33 38.46
CA PRO A 274 -26.11 -1.13 39.63
C PRO A 274 -24.85 -1.44 40.45
N ALA A 275 -25.05 -1.63 41.69
CA ALA A 275 -24.06 -1.80 42.74
C ALA A 275 -23.12 -3.01 42.55
N THR A 276 -21.91 -2.80 43.00
CA THR A 276 -20.80 -3.75 43.10
C THR A 276 -21.17 -4.96 43.92
N THR A 277 -21.27 -6.11 43.29
CA THR A 277 -21.19 -7.40 44.00
C THR A 277 -19.96 -8.12 43.44
N TYR A 278 -19.00 -8.39 44.29
CA TYR A 278 -17.83 -9.20 43.96
C TYR A 278 -18.31 -10.65 43.73
N THR A 279 -18.45 -11.05 42.48
CA THR A 279 -18.61 -12.44 42.11
C THR A 279 -17.26 -13.01 41.69
N THR A 280 -16.94 -14.15 42.24
CA THR A 280 -15.85 -15.08 41.93
C THR A 280 -15.59 -15.10 40.43
N PRO A 281 -14.30 -15.15 39.96
CA PRO A 281 -14.03 -15.19 38.54
C PRO A 281 -14.65 -16.45 37.92
N VAL A 282 -15.64 -16.25 37.08
CA VAL A 282 -16.12 -17.29 36.19
C VAL A 282 -14.97 -17.65 35.29
N ILE A 283 -14.43 -18.85 35.41
CA ILE A 283 -13.48 -19.44 34.49
C ILE A 283 -14.26 -19.66 33.20
N GLU A 284 -14.11 -18.74 32.23
CA GLU A 284 -14.54 -18.99 30.85
C GLU A 284 -13.86 -20.26 30.36
N PRO A 285 -14.56 -21.13 29.60
CA PRO A 285 -13.93 -22.32 29.03
C PRO A 285 -12.71 -21.88 28.24
N GLN A 286 -11.54 -22.41 28.61
CA GLN A 286 -10.31 -22.19 27.88
C GLN A 286 -10.54 -22.71 26.47
N ASP A 287 -10.53 -21.81 25.47
CA ASP A 287 -10.39 -22.20 24.08
C ASP A 287 -9.19 -23.13 24.00
N THR A 288 -9.40 -24.43 23.78
CA THR A 288 -8.33 -25.44 23.71
C THR A 288 -7.58 -25.26 22.41
N PHE A 289 -6.62 -24.35 22.40
CA PHE A 289 -5.69 -24.20 21.29
C PHE A 289 -4.73 -25.39 21.27
N PRO A 290 -4.48 -26.01 20.11
CA PRO A 290 -3.51 -27.07 19.98
C PRO A 290 -2.12 -26.59 20.41
N VAL A 291 -1.45 -27.37 21.26
CA VAL A 291 -0.08 -27.09 21.69
C VAL A 291 0.89 -27.63 20.65
N PRO A 292 1.82 -26.80 20.13
CA PRO A 292 2.81 -27.30 19.19
C PRO A 292 3.80 -28.25 19.89
N THR A 293 4.01 -29.40 19.31
CA THR A 293 4.91 -30.46 19.84
C THR A 293 5.87 -30.95 18.76
N GLY A 294 6.93 -31.65 19.16
CA GLY A 294 7.83 -32.34 18.22
C GLY A 294 8.98 -31.47 17.65
N ASN A 295 9.13 -30.22 18.05
CA ASN A 295 10.23 -29.38 17.62
C ASN A 295 11.30 -29.24 18.74
N PRO A 296 12.48 -29.86 18.62
CA PRO A 296 13.52 -29.80 19.66
C PRO A 296 14.16 -28.41 19.83
N HIS A 297 14.01 -27.54 18.85
CA HIS A 297 14.58 -26.19 18.85
C HIS A 297 13.55 -25.13 19.24
N GLN A 298 12.32 -25.53 19.61
CA GLN A 298 11.27 -24.62 20.01
C GLN A 298 11.64 -23.85 21.27
N LEU A 299 11.52 -22.53 21.21
CA LEU A 299 11.74 -21.62 22.33
C LEU A 299 10.42 -21.33 23.06
N PHE A 300 9.44 -20.82 22.34
CA PHE A 300 8.10 -20.55 22.82
C PHE A 300 7.14 -20.41 21.62
N TYR A 301 5.85 -20.26 21.89
CA TYR A 301 4.86 -20.06 20.84
C TYR A 301 3.85 -18.96 21.20
N LEU A 302 3.25 -18.36 20.16
CA LEU A 302 2.23 -17.34 20.25
C LEU A 302 0.94 -17.81 19.61
N GLN A 303 -0.17 -17.65 20.33
CA GLN A 303 -1.52 -17.94 19.89
C GLN A 303 -2.40 -16.70 20.03
N ARG A 304 -3.43 -16.59 19.20
CA ARG A 304 -4.41 -15.49 19.32
C ARG A 304 -5.80 -15.96 18.98
N THR A 305 -6.81 -15.29 19.55
CA THR A 305 -8.21 -15.52 19.17
C THR A 305 -8.48 -15.12 17.72
N ALA A 306 -9.58 -15.63 17.26
CA ALA A 306 -10.21 -15.75 15.96
C ALA A 306 -9.68 -16.89 15.10
N ASN A 307 -8.53 -17.51 15.38
CA ASN A 307 -8.11 -18.73 14.67
C ASN A 307 -7.22 -19.62 15.55
N THR A 308 -7.12 -20.90 15.21
CA THR A 308 -6.31 -21.89 15.92
C THR A 308 -4.85 -21.96 15.44
N ASN A 309 -4.45 -21.10 14.50
CA ASN A 309 -3.07 -21.09 14.01
C ASN A 309 -2.10 -20.62 15.09
N THR A 310 -0.99 -21.30 15.20
CA THR A 310 0.04 -21.01 16.20
C THR A 310 1.31 -20.51 15.52
N ILE A 311 1.91 -19.46 16.05
CA ILE A 311 3.20 -18.94 15.64
C ILE A 311 4.24 -19.56 16.55
N VAL A 312 5.23 -20.23 15.99
CA VAL A 312 6.31 -20.88 16.73
C VAL A 312 7.60 -20.09 16.55
N CYS A 313 8.28 -19.84 17.65
CA CYS A 313 9.61 -19.25 17.68
C CYS A 313 10.61 -20.36 18.02
N GLU A 314 11.60 -20.58 17.18
CA GLU A 314 12.64 -21.61 17.34
C GLU A 314 14.03 -21.01 17.22
N LEU A 315 15.02 -21.73 17.70
CA LEU A 315 16.43 -21.38 17.49
C LEU A 315 16.78 -21.47 16.01
N ASN A 316 17.49 -20.47 15.51
CA ASN A 316 17.95 -20.39 14.13
C ASN A 316 19.46 -20.73 14.05
N TYR A 317 19.78 -21.90 13.55
CA TYR A 317 21.15 -22.34 13.36
C TYR A 317 21.59 -22.12 11.91
N ASP A 318 22.85 -21.80 11.72
CA ASP A 318 23.50 -21.75 10.41
C ASP A 318 23.77 -23.18 9.88
N LYS A 319 24.31 -23.26 8.66
CA LYS A 319 24.66 -24.56 8.03
C LYS A 319 25.73 -25.35 8.79
N ASN A 320 26.47 -24.72 9.68
CA ASN A 320 27.52 -25.31 10.49
C ASN A 320 27.03 -25.72 11.89
N GLY A 321 25.74 -25.57 12.18
CA GLY A 321 25.16 -25.85 13.48
C GLY A 321 25.43 -24.80 14.55
N LYS A 322 25.97 -23.62 14.19
CA LYS A 322 26.16 -22.49 15.09
C LYS A 322 24.91 -21.63 15.10
N LEU A 323 24.52 -21.06 16.26
CA LEU A 323 23.44 -20.11 16.36
C LEU A 323 23.73 -18.89 15.47
N ASN A 324 22.75 -18.48 14.68
CA ASN A 324 22.88 -17.32 13.79
C ASN A 324 22.90 -16.03 14.61
N ASP A 325 24.03 -15.35 14.66
CA ASP A 325 24.23 -14.15 15.48
C ASP A 325 23.37 -12.94 15.01
N GLU A 326 23.07 -12.84 13.70
CA GLU A 326 22.24 -11.75 13.16
C GLU A 326 20.76 -11.99 13.42
N SER A 327 20.31 -13.24 13.39
CA SER A 327 18.91 -13.62 13.56
C SER A 327 18.81 -14.93 14.33
N PRO A 328 19.02 -14.92 15.66
CA PRO A 328 19.09 -16.14 16.47
C PRO A 328 17.75 -16.85 16.63
N VAL A 329 16.64 -16.20 16.25
CA VAL A 329 15.29 -16.76 16.34
C VAL A 329 14.66 -16.77 14.96
N HIS A 330 14.20 -17.94 14.55
CA HIS A 330 13.36 -18.15 13.37
C HIS A 330 11.90 -18.26 13.78
N VAL A 331 10.99 -17.70 12.99
CA VAL A 331 9.55 -17.63 13.30
C VAL A 331 8.75 -18.17 12.12
N PHE A 332 7.85 -19.12 12.39
CA PHE A 332 7.00 -19.74 11.39
C PHE A 332 5.58 -20.03 11.93
N TRP A 333 4.65 -20.40 11.04
CA TRP A 333 3.29 -20.81 11.38
C TRP A 333 3.15 -22.32 11.46
N ILE A 334 2.30 -22.79 12.39
CA ILE A 334 1.62 -24.07 12.28
C ILE A 334 0.16 -23.79 11.97
N ARG A 335 -0.31 -24.26 10.82
CA ARG A 335 -1.70 -24.07 10.36
C ARG A 335 -2.54 -25.29 10.64
N TYR A 336 -3.17 -25.32 11.79
CA TYR A 336 -3.99 -26.45 12.21
C TYR A 336 -5.22 -26.72 11.33
N PRO A 337 -5.94 -25.70 10.78
CA PRO A 337 -7.02 -25.95 9.82
C PRO A 337 -6.54 -26.59 8.50
N GLU A 338 -5.25 -26.50 8.19
CA GLU A 338 -4.61 -27.09 7.01
C GLU A 338 -3.83 -28.38 7.38
N GLY A 339 -4.26 -29.11 8.39
CA GLY A 339 -3.63 -30.39 8.82
C GLY A 339 -2.35 -30.22 9.64
N GLY A 340 -2.14 -29.08 10.31
CA GLY A 340 -0.95 -28.84 11.15
C GLY A 340 0.32 -28.59 10.38
N MET A 341 0.23 -28.15 9.13
CA MET A 341 1.41 -27.93 8.29
C MET A 341 2.22 -26.71 8.76
N ARG A 342 3.56 -26.88 8.76
CA ARG A 342 4.50 -25.78 8.91
C ARG A 342 4.49 -24.90 7.67
N LYS A 343 4.40 -23.58 7.86
CA LYS A 343 4.44 -22.58 6.79
C LYS A 343 5.27 -21.39 7.21
N GLU A 344 6.16 -20.95 6.35
CA GLU A 344 6.96 -19.77 6.58
C GLU A 344 6.11 -18.50 6.62
N LEU A 345 6.53 -17.52 7.44
CA LEU A 345 5.91 -16.20 7.43
C LEU A 345 6.17 -15.52 6.08
N ASN A 346 5.12 -14.98 5.47
CA ASN A 346 5.32 -14.13 4.31
C ASN A 346 6.00 -12.81 4.74
N TYR A 347 6.46 -12.03 3.76
CA TYR A 347 7.18 -10.78 3.99
C TYR A 347 6.42 -9.82 4.91
N ILE A 348 5.12 -9.57 4.63
CA ILE A 348 4.28 -8.66 5.43
C ILE A 348 4.15 -9.14 6.88
N GLN A 349 3.92 -10.43 7.08
CA GLN A 349 3.81 -11.02 8.41
C GLN A 349 5.12 -10.91 9.21
N ARG A 350 6.26 -11.09 8.53
CA ARG A 350 7.59 -11.00 9.15
C ARG A 350 7.96 -9.57 9.53
N VAL A 351 7.68 -8.59 8.66
CA VAL A 351 8.11 -7.20 8.85
C VAL A 351 7.16 -6.40 9.74
N PHE A 352 5.86 -6.68 9.69
CA PHE A 352 4.85 -5.84 10.35
C PHE A 352 4.11 -6.49 11.50
N ALA A 353 4.13 -7.83 11.61
CA ALA A 353 3.32 -8.52 12.62
C ALA A 353 4.15 -9.41 13.56
N TYR A 354 4.68 -10.52 13.08
CA TYR A 354 5.18 -11.61 13.92
C TYR A 354 6.69 -11.82 13.88
N GLY A 355 7.41 -11.08 13.03
CA GLY A 355 8.87 -11.16 13.00
C GLY A 355 9.48 -10.72 14.33
N MET A 356 10.60 -11.31 14.69
CA MET A 356 11.40 -10.93 15.85
C MET A 356 12.63 -10.13 15.42
N LYS A 357 12.93 -9.10 16.20
CA LYS A 357 14.21 -8.38 16.12
C LYS A 357 15.08 -8.81 17.30
N SER A 358 16.37 -8.96 17.02
CA SER A 358 17.38 -9.33 17.99
C SER A 358 18.45 -8.24 18.09
N GLN A 359 18.99 -8.07 19.28
CA GLN A 359 20.15 -7.24 19.56
C GLN A 359 21.10 -8.06 20.43
N ALA A 360 22.28 -8.35 19.95
CA ALA A 360 23.33 -9.00 20.75
C ALA A 360 23.73 -8.09 21.93
N MET A 361 23.85 -8.68 23.12
CA MET A 361 24.22 -7.98 24.34
C MET A 361 25.62 -8.37 24.84
N GLY A 362 26.29 -9.30 24.17
CA GLY A 362 27.52 -9.96 24.62
C GLY A 362 27.23 -11.29 25.33
N ASP A 363 28.28 -12.09 25.53
CA ASP A 363 28.26 -13.38 26.26
C ASP A 363 27.18 -14.38 25.76
N GLY A 364 26.89 -14.36 24.45
CA GLY A 364 25.84 -15.22 23.87
C GLY A 364 24.41 -14.85 24.27
N THR A 365 24.20 -13.67 24.81
CA THR A 365 22.87 -13.17 25.23
C THR A 365 22.31 -12.22 24.19
N TYR A 366 21.00 -12.35 23.90
CA TYR A 366 20.31 -11.51 22.92
C TYR A 366 19.03 -10.93 23.54
N LYS A 367 18.83 -9.64 23.33
CA LYS A 367 17.57 -8.96 23.62
C LYS A 367 16.64 -9.09 22.41
N LEU A 368 15.43 -9.58 22.62
CA LEU A 368 14.43 -9.86 21.60
C LEU A 368 13.18 -9.01 21.79
N HIS A 369 12.52 -8.67 20.68
CA HIS A 369 11.16 -8.13 20.70
C HIS A 369 10.42 -8.43 19.39
N PHE A 370 9.10 -8.50 19.43
CA PHE A 370 8.29 -8.57 18.22
C PHE A 370 8.26 -7.22 17.49
N VAL A 371 8.26 -7.24 16.17
CA VAL A 371 8.19 -6.03 15.35
C VAL A 371 6.91 -5.23 15.60
N SER A 372 5.79 -5.92 15.88
CA SER A 372 4.48 -5.32 16.18
C SER A 372 4.35 -4.79 17.62
N TYR A 373 5.18 -5.24 18.56
CA TYR A 373 5.07 -4.84 19.96
C TYR A 373 6.44 -4.68 20.63
N ARG A 374 7.05 -3.52 20.45
CA ARG A 374 8.41 -3.21 20.94
C ARG A 374 8.50 -2.97 22.43
N LYS A 375 7.37 -2.68 23.10
CA LYS A 375 7.36 -2.43 24.56
C LYS A 375 7.71 -3.67 25.36
N GLN A 376 7.33 -4.86 24.87
CA GLN A 376 7.65 -6.12 25.53
C GLN A 376 8.96 -6.68 24.98
N THR A 377 9.95 -6.82 25.87
CA THR A 377 11.25 -7.37 25.52
C THR A 377 11.48 -8.71 26.22
N PHE A 378 12.21 -9.59 25.55
CA PHE A 378 12.58 -10.92 26.04
C PHE A 378 14.09 -11.06 25.98
N THR A 379 14.65 -11.97 26.80
CA THR A 379 16.08 -12.27 26.81
C THR A 379 16.29 -13.72 26.36
N LEU A 380 17.03 -13.93 25.26
CA LEU A 380 17.51 -15.23 24.84
C LEU A 380 18.92 -15.43 25.41
N MET A 381 19.11 -16.45 26.23
CA MET A 381 20.41 -16.77 26.82
C MET A 381 20.53 -18.25 27.14
N PRO A 382 21.77 -18.79 27.26
CA PRO A 382 21.98 -20.17 27.71
C PRO A 382 21.45 -20.33 29.13
N SER A 383 20.77 -21.44 29.38
CA SER A 383 20.30 -21.79 30.71
C SER A 383 21.46 -22.27 31.57
N PRO A 384 21.61 -21.82 32.85
CA PRO A 384 22.63 -22.27 33.75
C PRO A 384 22.57 -23.78 34.07
N ARG A 385 21.42 -24.43 33.83
CA ARG A 385 21.20 -25.85 34.18
C ARG A 385 21.77 -26.83 33.15
N ASP A 386 21.64 -26.52 31.88
CA ASP A 386 21.93 -27.47 30.79
C ASP A 386 22.59 -26.81 29.57
N ASN A 387 22.97 -25.54 29.67
CA ASN A 387 23.59 -24.73 28.65
C ASN A 387 22.78 -24.63 27.34
N LYS A 388 21.47 -24.98 27.37
CA LYS A 388 20.57 -24.80 26.22
C LYS A 388 20.01 -23.41 26.19
N TYR A 389 19.90 -22.83 25.00
CA TYR A 389 19.28 -21.52 24.82
C TYR A 389 17.80 -21.55 25.15
N ARG A 390 17.37 -20.58 25.96
CA ARG A 390 15.97 -20.37 26.36
C ARG A 390 15.63 -18.89 26.37
N VAL A 391 14.33 -18.60 26.19
CA VAL A 391 13.82 -17.23 26.24
C VAL A 391 13.26 -16.96 27.63
N TYR A 392 13.69 -15.87 28.22
CA TYR A 392 13.24 -15.42 29.54
C TYR A 392 12.47 -14.12 29.42
N ALA A 393 11.44 -13.97 30.27
CA ALA A 393 10.63 -12.77 30.43
C ALA A 393 10.39 -12.48 31.91
N THR A 394 10.06 -11.23 32.23
CA THR A 394 9.53 -10.89 33.55
C THR A 394 8.02 -11.14 33.53
N ILE A 395 7.55 -12.08 34.32
CA ILE A 395 6.15 -12.46 34.49
C ILE A 395 5.78 -12.29 35.96
N ASN A 396 4.79 -11.47 36.30
CA ASN A 396 4.42 -11.12 37.68
C ASN A 396 5.63 -10.68 38.52
N LYS A 397 6.48 -9.82 37.95
CA LYS A 397 7.73 -9.31 38.61
C LYS A 397 8.77 -10.40 38.88
N ARG A 398 8.65 -11.60 38.33
CA ARG A 398 9.59 -12.73 38.48
C ARG A 398 10.22 -13.05 37.14
N GLN A 399 11.46 -13.49 37.18
CA GLN A 399 12.12 -13.99 35.97
C GLN A 399 11.61 -15.41 35.68
N ALA A 400 11.01 -15.59 34.51
CA ALA A 400 10.47 -16.89 34.11
C ALA A 400 10.93 -17.27 32.70
N GLN A 401 11.13 -18.55 32.47
CA GLN A 401 11.31 -19.10 31.14
C GLN A 401 9.97 -19.00 30.42
N LEU A 402 9.91 -18.27 29.31
CA LEU A 402 8.72 -18.07 28.54
C LEU A 402 8.36 -19.33 27.75
N ASN A 403 7.13 -19.80 27.85
CA ASN A 403 6.61 -20.96 27.11
C ASN A 403 5.54 -20.55 26.09
N ARG A 404 4.63 -19.65 26.50
CA ARG A 404 3.46 -19.27 25.68
C ARG A 404 3.18 -17.78 25.79
N LEU A 405 2.82 -17.18 24.66
CA LEU A 405 2.12 -15.91 24.55
C LEU A 405 0.72 -16.15 24.00
N PHE A 406 -0.28 -15.51 24.59
CA PHE A 406 -1.63 -15.55 24.08
C PHE A 406 -2.15 -14.13 23.94
N VAL A 407 -2.83 -13.84 22.82
CA VAL A 407 -3.39 -12.53 22.52
C VAL A 407 -4.89 -12.66 22.30
N LYS A 408 -5.68 -12.14 23.21
CA LYS A 408 -7.14 -12.05 23.04
C LYS A 408 -7.44 -10.83 22.16
N VAL A 409 -7.96 -11.09 20.98
CA VAL A 409 -8.41 -10.06 20.04
C VAL A 409 -9.92 -10.16 19.92
N ASP A 410 -10.61 -9.03 19.98
CA ASP A 410 -12.05 -8.92 19.80
C ASP A 410 -12.35 -7.77 18.84
N GLY A 411 -12.58 -8.11 17.57
CA GLY A 411 -12.78 -7.14 16.49
C GLY A 411 -11.52 -6.37 16.07
N GLY A 412 -11.73 -5.23 15.44
CA GLY A 412 -10.67 -4.43 14.83
C GLY A 412 -10.35 -4.84 13.39
N THR A 413 -9.32 -4.23 12.81
CA THR A 413 -8.85 -4.52 11.45
C THR A 413 -7.54 -5.32 11.50
N PHE A 414 -7.10 -5.84 10.35
CA PHE A 414 -5.79 -6.50 10.24
C PHE A 414 -4.63 -5.59 10.71
N TRP A 415 -4.71 -4.29 10.43
CA TRP A 415 -3.68 -3.30 10.76
C TRP A 415 -3.82 -2.71 12.17
N SER A 416 -5.02 -2.78 12.75
CA SER A 416 -5.34 -2.27 14.09
C SER A 416 -6.31 -3.22 14.79
N PRO A 417 -5.84 -4.40 15.24
CA PRO A 417 -6.66 -5.34 15.98
C PRO A 417 -7.01 -4.77 17.35
N ASN A 418 -8.24 -4.97 17.80
CA ASN A 418 -8.64 -4.60 19.15
C ASN A 418 -8.16 -5.68 20.12
N VAL A 419 -7.01 -5.45 20.76
CA VAL A 419 -6.43 -6.37 21.74
C VAL A 419 -7.07 -6.15 23.11
N VAL A 420 -7.79 -7.13 23.57
CA VAL A 420 -8.46 -7.10 24.88
C VAL A 420 -7.45 -7.30 26.00
N TYR A 421 -6.62 -8.33 25.89
CA TYR A 421 -5.49 -8.60 26.78
C TYR A 421 -4.43 -9.44 26.10
N MET A 422 -3.23 -9.41 26.66
CA MET A 422 -2.15 -10.35 26.41
C MET A 422 -1.92 -11.20 27.65
N GLU A 423 -1.60 -12.48 27.45
CA GLU A 423 -1.24 -13.41 28.52
C GLU A 423 0.15 -13.98 28.24
N MET A 424 1.02 -13.91 29.24
CA MET A 424 2.33 -14.56 29.24
C MET A 424 2.28 -15.73 30.21
N LYS A 425 2.73 -16.90 29.77
CA LYS A 425 2.82 -18.12 30.56
C LYS A 425 4.25 -18.65 30.49
N GLY A 426 4.80 -18.96 31.65
CA GLY A 426 6.17 -19.44 31.75
C GLY A 426 6.44 -20.25 33.01
N ILE A 427 7.69 -20.65 33.22
CA ILE A 427 8.14 -21.35 34.41
C ILE A 427 9.09 -20.44 35.18
N ASP A 428 8.76 -20.13 36.42
CA ASP A 428 9.58 -19.34 37.35
C ASP A 428 10.96 -20.01 37.52
N VAL A 429 12.02 -19.26 37.27
CA VAL A 429 13.40 -19.78 37.33
C VAL A 429 13.79 -20.22 38.75
N ALA A 430 13.30 -19.52 39.79
CA ALA A 430 13.63 -19.77 41.18
C ALA A 430 12.87 -20.97 41.75
N THR A 431 11.56 -21.08 41.44
CA THR A 431 10.69 -22.07 42.09
C THR A 431 10.36 -23.27 41.20
N GLY A 432 10.62 -23.17 39.91
CA GLY A 432 10.22 -24.22 38.93
C GLY A 432 8.70 -24.34 38.70
N LYS A 433 7.90 -23.45 39.33
CA LYS A 433 6.44 -23.46 39.19
C LYS A 433 5.97 -22.64 38.01
N GLU A 434 4.82 -23.00 37.47
CA GLU A 434 4.17 -22.25 36.39
C GLU A 434 3.72 -20.87 36.92
N VAL A 435 3.97 -19.82 36.14
CA VAL A 435 3.52 -18.44 36.37
C VAL A 435 2.79 -17.90 35.16
N VAL A 436 1.72 -17.16 35.37
CA VAL A 436 0.88 -16.57 34.33
C VAL A 436 0.59 -15.11 34.69
N GLU A 437 0.72 -14.23 33.72
CA GLU A 437 0.37 -12.82 33.85
C GLU A 437 -0.51 -12.39 32.67
N ARG A 438 -1.59 -11.69 32.99
CA ARG A 438 -2.46 -11.03 32.01
C ARG A 438 -2.34 -9.54 32.13
N PHE A 439 -2.19 -8.85 31.02
CA PHE A 439 -2.11 -7.39 30.97
C PHE A 439 -2.74 -6.84 29.69
N LYS A 440 -3.11 -5.58 29.70
CA LYS A 440 -3.56 -4.85 28.53
C LYS A 440 -2.34 -4.18 27.88
N PRO A 441 -2.07 -4.38 26.56
CA PRO A 441 -0.91 -3.80 25.88
C PRO A 441 -1.00 -2.27 25.72
#